data_7b0b4fb17efab025e83e7cf76489d0c8
#
_entry.id   7b0b4fb17efab025e83e7cf76489d0c8
#
_cell.length_a   1.000
_cell.length_b   1.000
_cell.length_c   1.000
_cell.angle_alpha   90.00
_cell.angle_beta   90.00
_cell.angle_gamma   90.00
#
_symmetry.space_group_name_H-M   'P 1'
#
loop_
_entity.id
_entity.type
_entity.pdbx_description
1 polymer ?
#
loop_
_entity_poly.entity_id
_entity_poly.type
_entity_poly.pdbx_seq_one_letter_code
_entity_poly.pdbx_strand_id
1 'polypeptide(L)'
;MQVPMSSYLVEIKPQIQELIRLLEREFDYVSVLCTDVKGTTYRVSMHQTTVGDYHFCERGFVVRAWQDGSYTEYSFNNLTDAADLAEEITSALKSEFQALKALGIAQMESPLVQEEAIAKTMQNEIGIDPETVSAEEILSHLRKLSLIHIS
;
A
#
# COMPACT_ATOMS: atom_id res chain seq x y z
N MET A 1 -12.72 19.59 -4.93
CA MET A 1 -11.40 19.40 -5.57
C MET A 1 -11.11 17.91 -5.60
N GLN A 2 -10.53 17.40 -6.68
CA GLN A 2 -10.11 15.99 -6.75
C GLN A 2 -8.64 15.90 -6.34
N VAL A 3 -8.32 14.91 -5.51
CA VAL A 3 -6.92 14.64 -5.12
C VAL A 3 -6.27 13.82 -6.22
N PRO A 4 -5.18 14.28 -6.83
CA PRO A 4 -4.46 13.49 -7.83
C PRO A 4 -3.80 12.27 -7.19
N MET A 5 -3.55 11.23 -7.99
CA MET A 5 -2.70 10.12 -7.58
C MET A 5 -1.29 10.64 -7.27
N SER A 6 -0.59 10.00 -6.33
CA SER A 6 0.81 10.30 -6.04
C SER A 6 1.65 10.35 -7.33
N SER A 7 2.40 11.42 -7.51
CA SER A 7 3.33 11.56 -8.65
C SER A 7 4.36 10.43 -8.67
N TYR A 8 4.81 9.99 -7.51
CA TYR A 8 5.71 8.85 -7.37
C TYR A 8 5.11 7.57 -7.95
N LEU A 9 3.87 7.21 -7.58
CA LEU A 9 3.21 6.01 -8.11
C LEU A 9 2.98 6.08 -9.61
N VAL A 10 2.72 7.27 -10.15
CA VAL A 10 2.60 7.47 -11.60
C VAL A 10 3.94 7.24 -12.29
N GLU A 11 5.03 7.76 -11.73
CA GLU A 11 6.38 7.66 -12.29
C GLU A 11 6.88 6.22 -12.32
N ILE A 12 6.68 5.47 -11.25
CA ILE A 12 7.18 4.08 -11.13
C ILE A 12 6.30 3.03 -11.84
N LYS A 13 5.10 3.42 -12.28
CA LYS A 13 4.15 2.47 -12.91
C LYS A 13 4.76 1.60 -14.02
N PRO A 14 5.57 2.13 -14.96
CA PRO A 14 6.19 1.30 -15.99
C PRO A 14 7.13 0.23 -15.42
N GLN A 15 7.89 0.58 -14.38
CA GLN A 15 8.82 -0.34 -13.72
C GLN A 15 8.08 -1.46 -12.98
N ILE A 16 6.97 -1.14 -12.31
CA ILE A 16 6.10 -2.14 -11.68
C ILE A 16 5.47 -3.06 -12.73
N GLN A 17 5.05 -2.54 -13.87
CA GLN A 17 4.52 -3.35 -14.95
C GLN A 17 5.58 -4.32 -15.52
N GLU A 18 6.84 -3.90 -15.60
CA GLU A 18 7.92 -4.78 -16.00
C GLU A 18 8.20 -5.87 -14.97
N LEU A 19 8.23 -5.50 -13.67
CA LEU A 19 8.36 -6.47 -12.58
C LEU A 19 7.26 -7.54 -12.65
N ILE A 20 6.00 -7.15 -12.83
CA ILE A 20 4.88 -8.08 -12.98
C ILE A 20 5.14 -9.04 -14.15
N ARG A 21 5.50 -8.55 -15.34
CA ARG A 21 5.77 -9.39 -16.51
C ARG A 21 6.90 -10.40 -16.29
N LEU A 22 7.92 -10.03 -15.51
CA LEU A 22 9.02 -10.94 -15.17
C LEU A 22 8.53 -12.04 -14.22
N LEU A 23 7.76 -11.67 -13.20
CA LEU A 23 7.23 -12.61 -12.22
C LEU A 23 6.14 -13.54 -12.81
N GLU A 24 5.33 -13.07 -13.76
CA GLU A 24 4.33 -13.90 -14.47
C GLU A 24 4.93 -15.03 -15.32
N ARG A 25 6.24 -15.03 -15.54
CA ARG A 25 6.95 -16.15 -16.18
C ARG A 25 7.19 -17.32 -15.22
N GLU A 26 7.12 -17.03 -13.93
CA GLU A 26 7.50 -17.94 -12.85
C GLU A 26 6.29 -18.42 -12.02
N PHE A 27 5.18 -17.66 -12.04
CA PHE A 27 3.98 -17.91 -11.26
C PHE A 27 2.73 -17.81 -12.13
N ASP A 28 1.69 -18.55 -11.78
CA ASP A 28 0.43 -18.60 -12.55
C ASP A 28 -0.36 -17.27 -12.49
N TYR A 29 -0.18 -16.51 -11.43
CA TYR A 29 -0.75 -15.18 -11.27
C TYR A 29 0.11 -14.32 -10.34
N VAL A 30 0.22 -13.03 -10.68
CA VAL A 30 0.93 -12.04 -9.87
C VAL A 30 0.12 -10.76 -9.79
N SER A 31 0.06 -10.19 -8.60
CA SER A 31 -0.42 -8.83 -8.40
C SER A 31 0.55 -8.03 -7.53
N VAL A 32 0.59 -6.72 -7.74
CA VAL A 32 1.42 -5.82 -6.95
C VAL A 32 0.55 -4.69 -6.41
N LEU A 33 0.46 -4.60 -5.08
CA LEU A 33 -0.11 -3.45 -4.40
C LEU A 33 1.01 -2.43 -4.15
N CYS A 34 0.80 -1.21 -4.61
CA CYS A 34 1.72 -0.09 -4.38
C CYS A 34 1.00 0.94 -3.51
N THR A 35 1.63 1.34 -2.42
CA THR A 35 1.10 2.37 -1.52
C THR A 35 2.05 3.56 -1.43
N ASP A 36 1.48 4.76 -1.36
CA ASP A 36 2.19 5.99 -1.05
C ASP A 36 1.23 6.87 -0.22
N VAL A 37 1.32 6.73 1.08
CA VAL A 37 0.44 7.39 2.04
C VAL A 37 1.20 8.49 2.77
N LYS A 38 0.65 9.71 2.75
CA LYS A 38 1.16 10.87 3.47
C LYS A 38 0.05 11.48 4.31
N GLY A 39 0.35 11.85 5.52
CA GLY A 39 -0.61 12.50 6.40
C GLY A 39 0.04 13.11 7.62
N THR A 40 -0.71 13.95 8.32
CA THR A 40 -0.29 14.60 9.56
C THR A 40 -1.33 14.34 10.64
N THR A 41 -0.86 13.96 11.83
CA THR A 41 -1.70 13.78 13.01
C THR A 41 -1.65 15.03 13.87
N TYR A 42 -2.82 15.57 14.19
CA TYR A 42 -3.01 16.65 15.14
C TYR A 42 -3.73 16.12 16.36
N ARG A 43 -3.17 16.31 17.54
CA ARG A 43 -3.78 15.89 18.80
C ARG A 43 -3.77 17.04 19.79
N VAL A 44 -4.92 17.30 20.38
CA VAL A 44 -5.09 18.28 21.47
C VAL A 44 -5.70 17.57 22.66
N SER A 45 -5.09 17.72 23.82
CA SER A 45 -5.62 17.29 25.12
C SER A 45 -5.53 18.45 26.12
N MET A 46 -6.04 18.25 27.33
CA MET A 46 -5.98 19.28 28.41
C MET A 46 -4.55 19.74 28.72
N HIS A 47 -3.55 18.85 28.56
CA HIS A 47 -2.19 19.11 29.01
C HIS A 47 -1.17 19.14 27.87
N GLN A 48 -1.55 18.71 26.67
CA GLN A 48 -0.59 18.55 25.59
C GLN A 48 -1.22 18.79 24.21
N THR A 49 -0.45 19.44 23.37
CA THR A 49 -0.73 19.58 21.93
C THR A 49 0.42 18.94 21.17
N THR A 50 0.12 18.02 20.26
CA THR A 50 1.11 17.36 19.41
C THR A 50 0.73 17.47 17.95
N VAL A 51 1.73 17.70 17.12
CA VAL A 51 1.66 17.63 15.66
C VAL A 51 2.80 16.73 15.21
N GLY A 52 2.50 15.78 14.38
CA GLY A 52 3.52 14.85 13.87
C GLY A 52 3.01 14.09 12.66
N ASP A 53 3.90 13.34 12.06
CA ASP A 53 3.53 12.49 10.94
C ASP A 53 2.45 11.48 11.37
N TYR A 54 1.54 11.20 10.45
CA TYR A 54 0.55 10.16 10.66
C TYR A 54 1.25 8.80 10.76
N HIS A 55 0.84 7.95 11.72
CA HIS A 55 1.49 6.67 11.99
C HIS A 55 1.54 5.70 10.80
N PHE A 56 0.66 5.89 9.83
CA PHE A 56 0.60 5.10 8.61
C PHE A 56 1.07 5.88 7.38
N CYS A 57 1.93 6.90 7.56
CA CYS A 57 2.68 7.48 6.46
C CYS A 57 3.69 6.44 6.00
N GLU A 58 3.37 5.76 4.92
CA GLU A 58 4.21 4.70 4.39
C GLU A 58 4.26 4.71 2.88
N ARG A 59 5.39 4.29 2.38
CA ARG A 59 5.58 3.96 0.98
C ARG A 59 6.08 2.53 0.93
N GLY A 60 5.36 1.67 0.22
CA GLY A 60 5.71 0.27 0.17
C GLY A 60 4.98 -0.49 -0.91
N PHE A 61 5.42 -1.70 -1.09
CA PHE A 61 4.97 -2.61 -2.13
C PHE A 61 4.72 -3.98 -1.53
N VAL A 62 3.66 -4.63 -2.00
CA VAL A 62 3.37 -6.03 -1.68
C VAL A 62 3.13 -6.76 -2.99
N VAL A 63 3.99 -7.72 -3.29
CA VAL A 63 3.78 -8.68 -4.37
C VAL A 63 3.02 -9.86 -3.81
N ARG A 64 1.93 -10.22 -4.44
CA ARG A 64 1.21 -11.46 -4.17
C ARG A 64 1.34 -12.36 -5.40
N ALA A 65 1.89 -13.55 -5.22
CA ALA A 65 1.94 -14.59 -6.24
C ALA A 65 1.01 -15.74 -5.89
N TRP A 66 0.41 -16.33 -6.90
CA TRP A 66 -0.42 -17.53 -6.78
C TRP A 66 0.18 -18.65 -7.62
N GLN A 67 0.26 -19.84 -7.02
CA GLN A 67 0.73 -21.05 -7.67
C GLN A 67 0.14 -22.30 -7.00
N ASP A 68 -0.24 -23.29 -7.77
CA ASP A 68 -0.72 -24.60 -7.28
C ASP A 68 -1.85 -24.50 -6.22
N GLY A 69 -2.80 -23.59 -6.37
CA GLY A 69 -3.94 -23.43 -5.45
C GLY A 69 -3.64 -22.60 -4.20
N SER A 70 -2.45 -22.05 -4.05
CA SER A 70 -2.03 -21.22 -2.90
C SER A 70 -1.53 -19.87 -3.34
N TYR A 71 -1.53 -18.93 -2.40
CA TYR A 71 -0.82 -17.67 -2.60
C TYR A 71 0.19 -17.42 -1.49
N THR A 72 1.20 -16.64 -1.79
CA THR A 72 2.16 -16.09 -0.83
C THR A 72 2.49 -14.64 -1.19
N GLU A 73 3.06 -13.89 -0.26
CA GLU A 73 3.31 -12.47 -0.39
C GLU A 73 4.74 -12.12 -0.04
N TYR A 74 5.28 -11.15 -0.78
CA TYR A 74 6.58 -10.53 -0.52
C TYR A 74 6.42 -9.03 -0.42
N SER A 75 6.89 -8.44 0.69
CA SER A 75 6.80 -7.00 0.94
C SER A 75 8.17 -6.33 0.87
N PHE A 76 8.24 -5.17 0.22
CA PHE A 76 9.45 -4.38 0.13
C PHE A 76 9.14 -2.88 0.08
N ASN A 77 10.12 -2.05 0.44
CA ASN A 77 9.97 -0.59 0.47
C ASN A 77 10.86 0.12 -0.55
N ASN A 78 11.82 -0.60 -1.14
CA ASN A 78 12.81 -0.02 -2.03
C ASN A 78 12.68 -0.64 -3.43
N LEU A 79 12.34 0.18 -4.40
CA LEU A 79 12.23 -0.24 -5.80
C LEU A 79 13.59 -0.07 -6.46
N THR A 80 14.27 -1.19 -6.70
CA THR A 80 15.55 -1.30 -7.41
C THR A 80 15.32 -1.64 -8.89
N ASP A 81 16.34 -2.13 -9.59
CA ASP A 81 16.15 -2.65 -10.93
C ASP A 81 15.11 -3.78 -10.97
N ALA A 82 14.23 -3.77 -11.96
CA ALA A 82 13.11 -4.71 -12.02
C ALA A 82 13.57 -6.17 -12.21
N ALA A 83 14.69 -6.42 -12.90
CA ALA A 83 15.20 -7.76 -13.11
C ALA A 83 15.83 -8.33 -11.83
N ASP A 84 16.68 -7.56 -11.15
CA ASP A 84 17.31 -7.96 -9.89
C ASP A 84 16.24 -8.23 -8.81
N LEU A 85 15.23 -7.35 -8.75
CA LEU A 85 14.13 -7.48 -7.80
C LEU A 85 13.25 -8.70 -8.13
N ALA A 86 13.02 -9.00 -9.40
CA ALA A 86 12.27 -10.18 -9.82
C ALA A 86 12.99 -11.48 -9.43
N GLU A 87 14.31 -11.55 -9.56
CA GLU A 87 15.11 -12.71 -9.12
C GLU A 87 15.01 -12.90 -7.59
N GLU A 88 15.17 -11.83 -6.82
CA GLU A 88 15.07 -11.86 -5.37
C GLU A 88 13.69 -12.35 -4.92
N ILE A 89 12.62 -11.74 -5.43
CA ILE A 89 11.24 -12.10 -5.11
C ILE A 89 10.93 -13.54 -5.52
N THR A 90 11.33 -13.94 -6.73
CA THR A 90 11.13 -15.31 -7.22
C THR A 90 11.78 -16.33 -6.30
N SER A 91 13.02 -16.09 -5.87
CA SER A 91 13.74 -16.97 -4.95
C SER A 91 13.03 -17.09 -3.60
N ALA A 92 12.60 -15.96 -3.02
CA ALA A 92 11.90 -15.93 -1.75
C ALA A 92 10.55 -16.67 -1.82
N LEU A 93 9.71 -16.32 -2.80
CA LEU A 93 8.38 -16.92 -2.94
C LEU A 93 8.42 -18.42 -3.27
N LYS A 94 9.35 -18.86 -4.13
CA LYS A 94 9.54 -20.31 -4.39
C LYS A 94 9.95 -21.08 -3.14
N SER A 95 10.80 -20.49 -2.30
CA SER A 95 11.19 -21.08 -1.02
C SER A 95 9.98 -21.23 -0.09
N GLU A 96 9.11 -20.22 -0.03
CA GLU A 96 7.88 -20.28 0.78
C GLU A 96 6.89 -21.31 0.26
N PHE A 97 6.64 -21.39 -1.04
CA PHE A 97 5.80 -22.42 -1.64
C PHE A 97 6.32 -23.84 -1.34
N GLN A 98 7.64 -24.03 -1.40
CA GLN A 98 8.24 -25.31 -1.02
C GLN A 98 8.05 -25.63 0.46
N ALA A 99 8.21 -24.67 1.34
CA ALA A 99 8.00 -24.84 2.77
C ALA A 99 6.54 -25.19 3.09
N LEU A 100 5.57 -24.49 2.50
CA LEU A 100 4.14 -24.78 2.65
C LEU A 100 3.80 -26.22 2.22
N LYS A 101 4.35 -26.65 1.09
CA LYS A 101 4.17 -28.00 0.57
C LYS A 101 4.79 -29.06 1.46
N ALA A 102 5.98 -28.80 2.03
CA ALA A 102 6.66 -29.71 2.93
C ALA A 102 5.95 -29.88 4.28
N LEU A 103 5.30 -28.83 4.77
CA LEU A 103 4.53 -28.84 6.01
C LEU A 103 3.19 -29.58 5.89
N GLY A 104 2.78 -29.98 4.67
CA GLY A 104 1.50 -30.66 4.46
C GLY A 104 0.30 -29.81 4.89
N ILE A 105 0.47 -28.50 4.97
CA ILE A 105 -0.61 -27.58 5.25
C ILE A 105 -1.60 -27.76 4.11
N ALA A 106 -2.78 -28.30 4.43
CA ALA A 106 -3.86 -28.44 3.46
C ALA A 106 -4.14 -27.05 2.91
N GLN A 107 -3.75 -26.84 1.67
CA GLN A 107 -3.98 -25.58 0.97
C GLN A 107 -5.48 -25.43 0.90
N MET A 108 -6.01 -24.38 1.49
CA MET A 108 -7.35 -23.95 1.15
C MET A 108 -7.27 -23.63 -0.34
N GLU A 109 -7.84 -24.50 -1.17
CA GLU A 109 -7.93 -24.25 -2.61
C GLU A 109 -8.67 -22.93 -2.81
N SER A 110 -7.90 -21.88 -3.02
CA SER A 110 -8.45 -20.60 -3.45
C SER A 110 -8.47 -20.63 -4.98
N PRO A 111 -9.64 -20.82 -5.60
CA PRO A 111 -9.68 -20.85 -7.05
C PRO A 111 -9.24 -19.49 -7.61
N LEU A 112 -8.37 -19.50 -8.59
CA LEU A 112 -8.04 -18.31 -9.35
C LEU A 112 -9.25 -17.94 -10.22
N VAL A 113 -9.91 -16.84 -9.88
CA VAL A 113 -11.02 -16.33 -10.67
C VAL A 113 -10.43 -15.51 -11.83
N GLN A 114 -10.72 -15.93 -13.06
CA GLN A 114 -10.36 -15.14 -14.24
C GLN A 114 -11.32 -13.95 -14.35
N GLU A 115 -10.78 -12.76 -14.25
CA GLU A 115 -11.49 -11.51 -14.44
C GLU A 115 -11.02 -10.80 -15.70
N GLU A 116 -11.91 -10.01 -16.32
CA GLU A 116 -11.53 -9.15 -17.43
C GLU A 116 -10.57 -8.06 -16.94
N ALA A 117 -9.63 -7.67 -17.79
CA ALA A 117 -8.70 -6.59 -17.48
C ALA A 117 -9.44 -5.27 -17.25
N ILE A 118 -9.35 -4.73 -16.05
CA ILE A 118 -9.99 -3.47 -15.65
C ILE A 118 -8.93 -2.38 -15.51
N ALA A 119 -9.09 -1.28 -16.25
CA ALA A 119 -8.31 -0.06 -16.04
C ALA A 119 -9.24 1.02 -15.47
N LYS A 120 -9.16 1.27 -14.17
CA LYS A 120 -10.03 2.23 -13.49
C LYS A 120 -9.23 3.18 -12.62
N THR A 121 -9.51 4.48 -12.74
CA THR A 121 -9.03 5.50 -11.81
C THR A 121 -10.18 5.88 -10.89
N MET A 122 -9.95 5.84 -9.60
CA MET A 122 -10.91 6.27 -8.58
C MET A 122 -10.33 7.47 -7.84
N GLN A 123 -11.11 8.53 -7.73
CA GLN A 123 -10.72 9.76 -7.02
C GLN A 123 -11.89 10.21 -6.14
N ASN A 124 -11.60 10.54 -4.90
CA ASN A 124 -12.56 11.13 -4.00
C ASN A 124 -12.54 12.66 -4.12
N GLU A 125 -13.71 13.28 -4.04
CA GLU A 125 -13.81 14.72 -3.91
C GLU A 125 -13.58 15.12 -2.45
N ILE A 126 -12.73 16.13 -2.26
CA ILE A 126 -12.51 16.75 -0.95
C ILE A 126 -13.04 18.19 -0.97
N GLY A 127 -13.73 18.58 0.12
CA GLY A 127 -14.26 19.94 0.24
C GLY A 127 -13.19 20.97 0.56
N ILE A 128 -12.22 20.61 1.38
CA ILE A 128 -11.09 21.46 1.79
C ILE A 128 -9.79 20.70 1.60
N ASP A 129 -8.85 21.28 0.87
CA ASP A 129 -7.52 20.73 0.72
C ASP A 129 -6.74 20.89 2.04
N PRO A 130 -6.37 19.77 2.70
CA PRO A 130 -5.66 19.85 3.97
C PRO A 130 -4.29 20.53 3.89
N GLU A 131 -3.66 20.58 2.71
CA GLU A 131 -2.38 21.27 2.51
C GLU A 131 -2.54 22.80 2.49
N THR A 132 -3.77 23.31 2.30
CA THR A 132 -4.06 24.74 2.32
C THR A 132 -4.44 25.28 3.70
N VAL A 133 -4.66 24.41 4.69
CA VAL A 133 -5.04 24.78 6.04
C VAL A 133 -3.82 24.79 6.95
N SER A 134 -3.58 25.87 7.65
CA SER A 134 -2.44 25.96 8.57
C SER A 134 -2.61 25.05 9.79
N ALA A 135 -1.50 24.52 10.31
CA ALA A 135 -1.51 23.70 11.53
C ALA A 135 -2.13 24.46 12.71
N GLU A 136 -1.91 25.77 12.79
CA GLU A 136 -2.45 26.61 13.87
C GLU A 136 -3.98 26.71 13.79
N GLU A 137 -4.53 26.82 12.60
CA GLU A 137 -5.97 26.85 12.37
C GLU A 137 -6.63 25.52 12.77
N ILE A 138 -6.05 24.39 12.35
CA ILE A 138 -6.51 23.06 12.74
C ILE A 138 -6.48 22.90 14.28
N LEU A 139 -5.37 23.25 14.90
CA LEU A 139 -5.23 23.17 16.36
C LEU A 139 -6.21 24.10 17.11
N SER A 140 -6.49 25.29 16.56
CA SER A 140 -7.47 26.22 17.12
C SER A 140 -8.87 25.59 17.12
N HIS A 141 -9.27 24.96 16.04
CA HIS A 141 -10.54 24.25 15.95
C HIS A 141 -10.62 23.08 16.93
N LEU A 142 -9.56 22.27 17.01
CA LEU A 142 -9.50 21.15 17.96
C LEU A 142 -9.58 21.61 19.41
N ARG A 143 -8.92 22.71 19.78
CA ARG A 143 -9.02 23.29 21.14
C ARG A 143 -10.45 23.74 21.48
N LYS A 144 -11.15 24.37 20.55
CA LYS A 144 -12.56 24.76 20.75
C LYS A 144 -13.44 23.54 21.00
N LEU A 145 -13.24 22.45 20.23
CA LEU A 145 -13.98 21.21 20.44
C LEU A 145 -13.66 20.55 21.78
N SER A 146 -12.40 20.57 22.20
CA SER A 146 -11.97 20.03 23.50
C SER A 146 -12.62 20.79 24.70
N LEU A 147 -12.83 22.08 24.58
CA LEU A 147 -13.46 22.89 25.63
C LEU A 147 -14.98 22.63 25.79
N ILE A 148 -15.65 22.22 24.71
CA ILE A 148 -17.10 21.93 24.72
C ILE A 148 -17.42 20.63 25.49
N HIS A 149 -16.48 19.68 25.55
CA HIS A 149 -16.68 18.41 26.25
C HIS A 149 -16.37 18.42 27.75
N ILE A 150 -15.97 19.57 28.32
CA ILE A 150 -15.60 19.73 29.75
C ILE A 150 -16.68 20.46 30.56
N SER A 151 -17.76 20.87 29.91
CA SER A 151 -18.90 21.59 30.55
C SER A 151 -20.07 20.66 30.83
#